data_b570cd45acc732b705400b77342bdcb6
#
_entry.id   b570cd45acc732b705400b77342bdcb6
#
_cell.length_a   1.000
_cell.length_b   1.000
_cell.length_c   1.000
_cell.angle_alpha   90.00
_cell.angle_beta   90.00
_cell.angle_gamma   90.00
#
_symmetry.space_group_name_H-M   'P 1'
#
loop_
_entity.id
_entity.type
_entity.pdbx_description
1 polymer ?
#
loop_
_entity_poly.entity_id
_entity_poly.type
_entity_poly.pdbx_seq_one_letter_code
_entity_poly.pdbx_strand_id
1 'polypeptide(L)'
;MKRFFILFLLVISFCHCSYKKDSDPCDMGPYKLYIRVKENSPEYSSFFKQGDIDDNAIFLKIRDKREQHISSIKKGLSWIEGYNANDIMLDSGTLPRDFFKDNSSEMLLLKNRTKTYTILIKGTSRGNECGEVYQVQELMVNDSKATFVLGSRYFIIDL
;
A
#
# COMPACT_ATOMS: atom_id res chain seq x y z
N MET A 1 28.85 5.28 56.30
CA MET A 1 28.30 6.15 55.24
C MET A 1 28.89 5.91 53.84
N LYS A 2 30.16 5.52 53.68
CA LYS A 2 30.73 5.28 52.31
C LYS A 2 30.17 4.05 51.55
N ARG A 3 29.67 3.03 52.25
CA ARG A 3 29.12 1.80 51.58
C ARG A 3 27.72 1.98 50.99
N PHE A 4 26.94 2.91 51.50
CA PHE A 4 25.60 3.21 50.96
C PHE A 4 25.63 3.99 49.64
N PHE A 5 26.67 4.80 49.43
CA PHE A 5 26.84 5.59 48.22
C PHE A 5 27.19 4.73 46.98
N ILE A 6 27.95 3.66 47.21
CA ILE A 6 28.34 2.73 46.13
C ILE A 6 27.13 1.91 45.63
N LEU A 7 26.24 1.53 46.56
CA LEU A 7 25.03 0.78 46.21
C LEU A 7 24.04 1.64 45.42
N PHE A 8 23.95 2.94 45.70
CA PHE A 8 23.08 3.87 45.01
C PHE A 8 23.57 4.16 43.57
N LEU A 9 24.88 4.20 43.35
CA LEU A 9 25.48 4.37 42.03
C LEU A 9 25.31 3.13 41.15
N LEU A 10 25.27 1.93 41.72
CA LEU A 10 25.03 0.68 40.98
C LEU A 10 23.57 0.54 40.53
N VAL A 11 22.60 1.06 41.26
CA VAL A 11 21.17 1.02 40.87
C VAL A 11 20.85 1.96 39.70
N ILE A 12 21.57 3.09 39.60
CA ILE A 12 21.39 4.04 38.49
C ILE A 12 21.94 3.48 37.17
N SER A 13 22.91 2.57 37.23
CA SER A 13 23.52 1.98 36.02
C SER A 13 22.62 0.95 35.30
N PHE A 14 21.55 0.47 35.92
CA PHE A 14 20.63 -0.51 35.33
C PHE A 14 19.36 0.11 34.72
N CYS A 15 19.12 1.40 34.86
CA CYS A 15 18.08 2.11 34.18
C CYS A 15 18.50 2.59 32.78
N HIS A 16 19.29 1.80 32.04
CA HIS A 16 19.30 1.88 30.60
C HIS A 16 18.03 1.18 30.11
N CYS A 17 16.90 1.88 30.20
CA CYS A 17 15.78 1.57 29.36
C CYS A 17 16.33 1.46 27.95
N SER A 18 16.37 0.24 27.41
CA SER A 18 16.45 0.03 25.97
C SER A 18 15.29 0.79 25.37
N TYR A 19 15.54 2.03 25.00
CA TYR A 19 14.66 2.76 24.12
C TYR A 19 14.64 1.90 22.84
N LYS A 20 13.62 1.05 22.70
CA LYS A 20 13.29 0.49 21.39
C LYS A 20 13.21 1.71 20.52
N LYS A 21 14.16 1.84 19.61
CA LYS A 21 14.13 2.80 18.54
C LYS A 21 12.88 2.42 17.76
N ASP A 22 11.74 3.00 18.15
CA ASP A 22 10.54 2.91 17.36
C ASP A 22 10.99 3.30 15.95
N SER A 23 10.60 2.50 14.98
CA SER A 23 10.90 2.67 13.57
C SER A 23 10.93 4.16 13.26
N ASP A 24 12.08 4.65 12.81
CA ASP A 24 12.31 6.06 12.52
C ASP A 24 11.06 6.61 11.83
N PRO A 25 10.30 7.53 12.44
CA PRO A 25 9.06 8.03 11.86
C PRO A 25 9.26 8.63 10.48
N CYS A 26 10.53 8.81 10.10
CA CYS A 26 10.94 9.34 8.81
C CYS A 26 11.20 8.29 7.73
N ASP A 27 11.12 7.00 8.01
CA ASP A 27 11.27 5.95 6.99
C ASP A 27 9.99 5.81 6.14
N MET A 28 9.53 6.91 5.59
CA MET A 28 8.42 6.93 4.63
C MET A 28 9.00 6.78 3.22
N GLY A 29 9.38 5.54 2.91
CA GLY A 29 9.74 5.15 1.54
C GLY A 29 8.55 5.32 0.58
N PRO A 30 8.80 5.21 -0.73
CA PRO A 30 7.73 5.26 -1.71
C PRO A 30 6.68 4.18 -1.43
N TYR A 31 5.40 4.54 -1.54
CA TYR A 31 4.30 3.59 -1.32
C TYR A 31 4.28 2.50 -2.38
N LYS A 32 4.11 1.27 -1.93
CA LYS A 32 3.80 0.14 -2.79
C LYS A 32 2.31 0.15 -3.10
N LEU A 33 1.97 0.05 -4.38
CA LEU A 33 0.58 -0.03 -4.82
C LEU A 33 0.18 -1.50 -4.95
N TYR A 34 -0.96 -1.83 -4.34
CA TYR A 34 -1.65 -3.09 -4.51
C TYR A 34 -3.07 -2.85 -4.99
N ILE A 35 -3.60 -3.77 -5.80
CA ILE A 35 -5.01 -3.79 -6.17
C ILE A 35 -5.58 -5.10 -5.66
N ARG A 36 -6.59 -5.01 -4.79
CA ARG A 36 -7.29 -6.15 -4.22
C ARG A 36 -8.62 -6.36 -4.90
N VAL A 37 -8.82 -7.54 -5.46
CA VAL A 37 -10.11 -7.97 -5.99
C VAL A 37 -10.72 -8.90 -4.96
N LYS A 38 -11.77 -8.44 -4.29
CA LYS A 38 -12.43 -9.21 -3.23
C LYS A 38 -13.19 -10.39 -3.81
N GLU A 39 -13.15 -11.55 -3.15
CA GLU A 39 -13.85 -12.77 -3.57
C GLU A 39 -15.35 -12.54 -3.82
N ASN A 40 -15.98 -11.70 -3.02
CA ASN A 40 -17.40 -11.37 -3.13
C ASN A 40 -17.69 -10.19 -4.07
N SER A 41 -16.70 -9.63 -4.75
CA SER A 41 -16.93 -8.55 -5.72
C SER A 41 -17.46 -9.10 -7.05
N PRO A 42 -18.31 -8.33 -7.78
CA PRO A 42 -18.79 -8.73 -9.10
C PRO A 42 -17.67 -8.87 -10.13
N GLU A 43 -16.50 -8.30 -9.82
CA GLU A 43 -15.34 -8.28 -10.71
C GLU A 43 -14.48 -9.52 -10.61
N TYR A 44 -14.61 -10.26 -9.50
CA TYR A 44 -13.73 -11.39 -9.15
C TYR A 44 -13.60 -12.43 -10.26
N SER A 45 -14.72 -12.90 -10.80
CA SER A 45 -14.73 -13.94 -11.83
C SER A 45 -14.04 -13.53 -13.14
N SER A 46 -13.95 -12.22 -13.42
CA SER A 46 -13.31 -11.72 -14.64
C SER A 46 -11.79 -11.92 -14.69
N PHE A 47 -11.19 -12.23 -13.55
CA PHE A 47 -9.73 -12.47 -13.41
C PHE A 47 -9.35 -13.94 -13.62
N PHE A 48 -10.32 -14.83 -13.83
CA PHE A 48 -10.06 -16.26 -13.99
C PHE A 48 -10.13 -16.72 -15.44
N LYS A 49 -9.35 -17.74 -15.75
CA LYS A 49 -9.41 -18.53 -16.97
C LYS A 49 -9.31 -20.01 -16.61
N GLN A 50 -10.34 -20.79 -16.95
CA GLN A 50 -10.37 -22.22 -16.67
C GLN A 50 -10.18 -22.61 -15.20
N GLY A 51 -10.61 -21.74 -14.27
CA GLY A 51 -10.52 -21.97 -12.82
C GLY A 51 -9.28 -21.39 -12.15
N ASP A 52 -8.30 -20.93 -12.91
CA ASP A 52 -7.08 -20.28 -12.41
C ASP A 52 -7.06 -18.79 -12.69
N ILE A 53 -6.33 -18.03 -11.86
CA ILE A 53 -6.10 -16.60 -12.12
C ILE A 53 -5.27 -16.45 -13.40
N ASP A 54 -5.79 -15.69 -14.36
CA ASP A 54 -5.14 -15.43 -15.66
C ASP A 54 -4.07 -14.35 -15.54
N ASP A 55 -3.03 -14.62 -14.75
CA ASP A 55 -1.93 -13.69 -14.47
C ASP A 55 -1.30 -13.12 -15.76
N ASN A 56 -1.26 -13.92 -16.84
CA ASN A 56 -0.66 -13.50 -18.10
C ASN A 56 -1.46 -12.43 -18.86
N ALA A 57 -2.70 -12.18 -18.47
CA ALA A 57 -3.58 -11.22 -19.11
C ALA A 57 -3.83 -9.96 -18.27
N ILE A 58 -3.09 -9.78 -17.16
CA ILE A 58 -3.28 -8.65 -16.25
C ILE A 58 -2.21 -7.59 -16.49
N PHE A 59 -2.65 -6.39 -16.86
CA PHE A 59 -1.79 -5.25 -17.16
C PHE A 59 -2.24 -4.02 -16.41
N LEU A 60 -1.27 -3.19 -15.99
CA LEU A 60 -1.51 -1.89 -15.40
C LEU A 60 -0.79 -0.80 -16.19
N LYS A 61 -1.49 0.29 -16.43
CA LYS A 61 -0.92 1.52 -16.97
C LYS A 61 -1.12 2.64 -15.96
N ILE A 62 -0.04 3.33 -15.59
CA ILE A 62 -0.06 4.48 -14.70
C ILE A 62 0.25 5.71 -15.51
N ARG A 63 -0.65 6.69 -15.57
CA ARG A 63 -0.53 7.92 -16.37
C ARG A 63 -0.25 7.59 -17.87
N ASP A 64 0.66 8.33 -18.45
CA ASP A 64 1.13 8.15 -19.84
C ASP A 64 2.26 7.11 -19.98
N LYS A 65 2.54 6.35 -18.92
CA LYS A 65 3.55 5.30 -18.97
C LYS A 65 3.08 4.13 -19.83
N ARG A 66 4.05 3.34 -20.29
CA ARG A 66 3.77 2.10 -20.99
C ARG A 66 2.98 1.15 -20.07
N GLU A 67 2.06 0.41 -20.66
CA GLU A 67 1.36 -0.70 -20.01
C GLU A 67 2.39 -1.72 -19.47
N GLN A 68 2.23 -2.14 -18.23
CA GLN A 68 3.11 -3.08 -17.55
C GLN A 68 2.30 -4.31 -17.16
N HIS A 69 2.88 -5.47 -17.38
CA HIS A 69 2.34 -6.71 -16.84
C HIS A 69 2.46 -6.71 -15.32
N ILE A 70 1.39 -7.10 -14.63
CA ILE A 70 1.37 -7.28 -13.17
C ILE A 70 0.84 -8.67 -12.86
N SER A 71 1.30 -9.26 -11.74
CA SER A 71 0.91 -10.61 -11.35
C SER A 71 0.25 -10.63 -9.98
N SER A 72 -0.52 -11.69 -9.73
CA SER A 72 -1.12 -11.92 -8.43
C SER A 72 -0.06 -12.39 -7.41
N ILE A 73 -0.20 -11.91 -6.18
CA ILE A 73 0.59 -12.37 -5.03
C ILE A 73 -0.21 -13.47 -4.35
N LYS A 74 0.37 -14.67 -4.23
CA LYS A 74 -0.30 -15.85 -3.67
C LYS A 74 0.09 -16.15 -2.21
N LYS A 75 1.07 -15.46 -1.64
CA LYS A 75 1.61 -15.77 -0.29
C LYS A 75 2.10 -14.52 0.44
N GLY A 76 2.13 -14.59 1.77
CA GLY A 76 2.80 -13.59 2.60
C GLY A 76 2.01 -12.30 2.83
N LEU A 77 0.67 -12.33 2.75
CA LEU A 77 -0.20 -11.15 2.83
C LEU A 77 -0.91 -11.01 4.19
N SER A 78 -0.56 -11.84 5.18
CA SER A 78 -1.18 -11.80 6.52
C SER A 78 -0.99 -10.49 7.29
N TRP A 79 -0.08 -9.63 6.83
CA TRP A 79 0.14 -8.30 7.38
C TRP A 79 -0.86 -7.25 6.88
N ILE A 80 -1.68 -7.60 5.88
CA ILE A 80 -2.72 -6.71 5.34
C ILE A 80 -4.00 -6.85 6.17
N GLU A 81 -4.43 -5.75 6.76
CA GLU A 81 -5.68 -5.72 7.51
C GLU A 81 -6.88 -6.06 6.61
N GLY A 82 -7.75 -6.96 7.12
CA GLY A 82 -8.94 -7.41 6.38
C GLY A 82 -8.66 -8.25 5.13
N TYR A 83 -7.43 -8.78 4.99
CA TYR A 83 -7.12 -9.69 3.89
C TYR A 83 -7.83 -11.04 4.07
N ASN A 84 -8.54 -11.47 3.03
CA ASN A 84 -9.08 -12.82 2.91
C ASN A 84 -8.15 -13.65 1.99
N ALA A 85 -7.88 -14.90 2.36
CA ALA A 85 -7.00 -15.79 1.58
C ALA A 85 -7.51 -16.07 0.15
N ASN A 86 -8.80 -15.88 -0.10
CA ASN A 86 -9.42 -16.03 -1.40
C ASN A 86 -9.39 -14.75 -2.25
N ASP A 87 -9.08 -13.59 -1.66
CA ASP A 87 -8.96 -12.35 -2.43
C ASP A 87 -7.77 -12.43 -3.39
N ILE A 88 -7.93 -11.83 -4.57
CA ILE A 88 -6.83 -11.68 -5.51
C ILE A 88 -6.09 -10.39 -5.14
N MET A 89 -4.79 -10.50 -4.86
CA MET A 89 -3.94 -9.33 -4.63
C MET A 89 -2.96 -9.17 -5.78
N LEU A 90 -3.02 -8.02 -6.47
CA LEU A 90 -2.14 -7.69 -7.57
C LEU A 90 -1.03 -6.77 -7.10
N ASP A 91 0.23 -7.13 -7.36
CA ASP A 91 1.39 -6.26 -7.09
C ASP A 91 1.61 -5.30 -8.26
N SER A 92 1.25 -4.07 -8.06
CA SER A 92 1.35 -3.01 -9.08
C SER A 92 2.66 -2.23 -8.99
N GLY A 93 3.57 -2.65 -8.11
CA GLY A 93 4.86 -2.00 -7.91
C GLY A 93 4.79 -0.76 -7.03
N THR A 94 5.74 0.12 -7.21
CA THR A 94 5.92 1.33 -6.39
C THR A 94 5.32 2.55 -7.09
N LEU A 95 4.51 3.33 -6.36
CA LEU A 95 4.00 4.60 -6.86
C LEU A 95 5.16 5.60 -7.10
N PRO A 96 5.12 6.36 -8.20
CA PRO A 96 6.06 7.45 -8.41
C PRO A 96 6.02 8.45 -7.26
N ARG A 97 7.18 9.03 -6.88
CA ARG A 97 7.27 10.02 -5.79
C ARG A 97 6.42 11.28 -6.03
N ASP A 98 6.16 11.60 -7.28
CA ASP A 98 5.36 12.75 -7.71
C ASP A 98 3.90 12.40 -7.97
N PHE A 99 3.43 11.22 -7.52
CA PHE A 99 2.11 10.71 -7.85
C PHE A 99 0.96 11.61 -7.37
N PHE A 100 1.11 12.27 -6.23
CA PHE A 100 0.10 13.17 -5.66
C PHE A 100 0.56 14.64 -5.56
N LYS A 101 1.54 15.06 -6.38
CA LYS A 101 1.95 16.47 -6.41
C LYS A 101 0.80 17.35 -6.89
N ASP A 102 0.73 18.55 -6.31
CA ASP A 102 -0.13 19.64 -6.76
C ASP A 102 -1.64 19.36 -6.74
N ASN A 103 -2.15 18.55 -5.81
CA ASN A 103 -3.56 18.14 -5.77
C ASN A 103 -4.04 17.49 -7.08
N SER A 104 -3.15 16.82 -7.78
CA SER A 104 -3.47 16.20 -9.05
C SER A 104 -4.40 15.00 -8.89
N SER A 105 -5.20 14.77 -9.91
CA SER A 105 -5.91 13.50 -10.07
C SER A 105 -5.05 12.57 -10.92
N GLU A 106 -4.83 11.37 -10.43
CA GLU A 106 -4.03 10.36 -11.09
C GLU A 106 -4.90 9.26 -11.67
N MET A 107 -4.65 8.92 -12.90
CA MET A 107 -5.38 7.87 -13.60
C MET A 107 -4.53 6.61 -13.75
N LEU A 108 -5.11 5.48 -13.37
CA LEU A 108 -4.57 4.15 -13.65
C LEU A 108 -5.58 3.38 -14.50
N LEU A 109 -5.09 2.62 -15.45
CA LEU A 109 -5.89 1.68 -16.22
C LEU A 109 -5.44 0.27 -15.87
N LEU A 110 -6.30 -0.46 -15.18
CA LEU A 110 -6.12 -1.89 -14.94
C LEU A 110 -6.90 -2.66 -16.00
N LYS A 111 -6.23 -3.57 -16.65
CA LYS A 111 -6.80 -4.39 -17.71
C LYS A 111 -6.61 -5.86 -17.40
N ASN A 112 -7.67 -6.63 -17.55
CA ASN A 112 -7.58 -8.08 -17.63
C ASN A 112 -8.05 -8.53 -19.03
N ARG A 113 -8.15 -9.83 -19.25
CA ARG A 113 -8.54 -10.37 -20.55
C ARG A 113 -9.89 -9.86 -21.08
N THR A 114 -10.83 -9.56 -20.22
CA THR A 114 -12.23 -9.28 -20.56
C THR A 114 -12.65 -7.85 -20.31
N LYS A 115 -11.98 -7.14 -19.42
CA LYS A 115 -12.39 -5.81 -18.94
C LYS A 115 -11.20 -4.87 -18.79
N THR A 116 -11.51 -3.58 -18.85
CA THR A 116 -10.59 -2.49 -18.46
C THR A 116 -11.27 -1.68 -17.37
N TYR A 117 -10.56 -1.43 -16.29
CA TYR A 117 -10.98 -0.61 -15.16
C TYR A 117 -10.24 0.70 -15.19
N THR A 118 -10.98 1.80 -15.18
CA THR A 118 -10.41 3.13 -14.97
C THR A 118 -10.41 3.42 -13.48
N ILE A 119 -9.24 3.63 -12.90
CA ILE A 119 -9.07 3.96 -11.49
C ILE A 119 -8.59 5.40 -11.42
N LEU A 120 -9.39 6.28 -10.82
CA LEU A 120 -9.06 7.68 -10.61
C LEU A 120 -8.78 7.91 -9.13
N ILE A 121 -7.59 8.44 -8.82
CA ILE A 121 -7.17 8.74 -7.46
C ILE A 121 -6.90 10.23 -7.39
N LYS A 122 -7.64 10.92 -6.51
CA LYS A 122 -7.38 12.32 -6.17
C LYS A 122 -6.74 12.38 -4.79
N GLY A 123 -5.63 13.06 -4.70
CA GLY A 123 -4.90 13.17 -3.44
C GLY A 123 -4.05 14.41 -3.35
N THR A 124 -3.45 14.58 -2.18
CA THR A 124 -2.48 15.64 -1.91
C THR A 124 -1.23 15.03 -1.30
N SER A 125 -0.10 15.66 -1.51
CA SER A 125 1.10 15.42 -0.71
C SER A 125 1.37 16.62 0.19
N ARG A 126 1.86 16.35 1.40
CA ARG A 126 2.36 17.38 2.32
C ARG A 126 3.75 17.00 2.75
N GLY A 127 4.70 17.94 2.58
CA GLY A 127 6.01 17.80 3.16
C GLY A 127 5.93 17.90 4.70
N ASN A 128 6.65 17.04 5.39
CA ASN A 128 6.96 17.17 6.81
C ASN A 128 8.47 16.98 6.99
N GLU A 129 8.97 17.02 8.23
CA GLU A 129 10.38 16.82 8.56
C GLU A 129 10.94 15.47 8.06
N CYS A 130 10.07 14.54 7.75
CA CYS A 130 10.38 13.18 7.31
C CYS A 130 10.20 12.94 5.81
N GLY A 131 9.76 13.94 5.05
CA GLY A 131 9.48 13.82 3.62
C GLY A 131 8.02 14.07 3.27
N GLU A 132 7.54 13.44 2.20
CA GLU A 132 6.17 13.65 1.72
C GLU A 132 5.21 12.61 2.30
N VAL A 133 4.13 13.09 2.90
CA VAL A 133 2.99 12.27 3.36
C VAL A 133 1.84 12.43 2.37
N TYR A 134 1.34 11.31 1.87
CA TYR A 134 0.24 11.29 0.92
C TYR A 134 -1.10 11.18 1.63
N GLN A 135 -2.08 11.96 1.16
CA GLN A 135 -3.47 11.89 1.60
C GLN A 135 -4.36 11.67 0.39
N VAL A 136 -5.06 10.55 0.37
CA VAL A 136 -6.07 10.28 -0.65
C VAL A 136 -7.38 10.93 -0.23
N GLN A 137 -7.91 11.79 -1.06
CA GLN A 137 -9.18 12.50 -0.86
C GLN A 137 -10.35 11.75 -1.49
N GLU A 138 -10.11 11.19 -2.66
CA GLU A 138 -11.13 10.50 -3.44
C GLU A 138 -10.51 9.36 -4.24
N LEU A 139 -11.24 8.25 -4.31
CA LEU A 139 -10.92 7.12 -5.15
C LEU A 139 -12.18 6.70 -5.91
N MET A 140 -12.07 6.59 -7.21
CA MET A 140 -13.14 6.11 -8.08
C MET A 140 -12.65 4.94 -8.93
N VAL A 141 -13.52 3.97 -9.15
CA VAL A 141 -13.30 2.87 -10.09
C VAL A 141 -14.49 2.85 -11.04
N ASN A 142 -14.25 3.03 -12.35
CA ASN A 142 -15.28 3.13 -13.37
C ASN A 142 -16.39 4.13 -12.99
N ASP A 143 -15.98 5.34 -12.56
CA ASP A 143 -16.84 6.44 -12.14
C ASP A 143 -17.68 6.18 -10.87
N SER A 144 -17.44 5.07 -10.19
CA SER A 144 -18.06 4.75 -8.92
C SER A 144 -17.07 4.91 -7.78
N LYS A 145 -17.53 5.46 -6.63
CA LYS A 145 -16.68 5.60 -5.44
C LYS A 145 -16.22 4.23 -4.96
N ALA A 146 -14.93 4.08 -4.78
CA ALA A 146 -14.31 2.85 -4.32
C ALA A 146 -13.65 3.00 -2.94
N THR A 147 -13.30 1.89 -2.32
CA THR A 147 -12.60 1.85 -1.04
C THR A 147 -11.11 1.64 -1.22
N PHE A 148 -10.33 2.08 -0.25
CA PHE A 148 -8.89 1.89 -0.22
C PHE A 148 -8.39 1.75 1.21
N VAL A 149 -7.21 1.15 1.37
CA VAL A 149 -6.47 1.04 2.63
C VAL A 149 -5.12 1.73 2.46
N LEU A 150 -4.82 2.67 3.34
CA LEU A 150 -3.53 3.34 3.38
C LEU A 150 -2.75 2.83 4.59
N GLY A 151 -1.71 2.06 4.34
CA GLY A 151 -0.73 1.65 5.35
C GLY A 151 0.49 2.59 5.37
N SER A 152 1.39 2.36 6.29
CA SER A 152 2.62 3.17 6.43
C SER A 152 3.52 3.15 5.18
N ARG A 153 3.49 2.06 4.41
CA ARG A 153 4.33 1.85 3.22
C ARG A 153 3.59 1.27 2.02
N TYR A 154 2.29 1.20 2.08
CA TYR A 154 1.50 0.62 1.01
C TYR A 154 0.16 1.33 0.84
N PHE A 155 -0.38 1.22 -0.35
CA PHE A 155 -1.69 1.70 -0.74
C PHE A 155 -2.43 0.57 -1.44
N ILE A 156 -3.60 0.20 -0.96
CA ILE A 156 -4.41 -0.88 -1.51
C ILE A 156 -5.70 -0.30 -2.03
N ILE A 157 -6.02 -0.59 -3.29
CA ILE A 157 -7.28 -0.22 -3.93
C ILE A 157 -8.16 -1.47 -3.98
N ASP A 158 -9.40 -1.37 -3.53
CA ASP A 158 -10.39 -2.43 -3.59
C ASP A 158 -11.22 -2.35 -4.88
N LEU A 159 -11.33 -3.49 -5.57
CA LEU A 159 -12.24 -3.72 -6.71
C LEU A 159 -13.38 -4.63 -6.31
#